data_19051c06def2904a43916e2d281bebbe
#
_entry.id   19051c06def2904a43916e2d281bebbe
#
_cell.length_a   1.000
_cell.length_b   1.000
_cell.length_c   1.000
_cell.angle_alpha   90.00
_cell.angle_beta   90.00
_cell.angle_gamma   90.00
#
_symmetry.space_group_name_H-M   'P 1'
#
loop_
_entity.id
_entity.type
_entity.pdbx_description
1 polymer ?
#
loop_
_entity_poly.entity_id
_entity_poly.type
_entity_poly.pdbx_seq_one_letter_code
_entity_poly.pdbx_strand_id
1 'polypeptide(L)'
;MSERVLIDGFSRRVDYLRMSVTDRCDFRCVYCMAEDMQFLPRQRVLTLEEIYQLAESFVTLGTRKIRLTGGEPLIRPGVVQLCEKIAALPGLRELCMTTNGSQLGKLAAPLFEAGVKRLNISLDSLDPQRFRELTRTGDLAQVINGIDAAHAAGFRHTKLNCVVMKGRNDHEINDLVSFAIDRDLDISFIEEMPLGTIHEHSRAESFYASHQVRERIAERYTLIESAESTQGPSRYWRLAEAPQIRLGFISPHSHNFCGTCNRVRLTVEGRLLLCLGNEHSVDLKAVLRSHPGHPERLEKAIIEAMKLKPYRHNFEVNDDVQVVRFMNMTGG
;
A
#
# COMPACT_ATOMS: atom_id res chain seq x y z
N MET A 1 -18.98 22.87 -13.70
CA MET A 1 -18.46 22.98 -12.32
C MET A 1 -16.94 22.89 -12.38
N SER A 2 -16.21 23.84 -11.80
CA SER A 2 -14.74 23.78 -11.76
C SER A 2 -14.30 22.51 -11.01
N GLU A 3 -13.33 21.80 -11.57
CA GLU A 3 -12.76 20.60 -10.94
C GLU A 3 -12.12 20.99 -9.60
N ARG A 4 -12.68 20.52 -8.48
CA ARG A 4 -12.07 20.75 -7.16
C ARG A 4 -10.76 19.97 -7.08
N VAL A 5 -9.74 20.55 -6.48
CA VAL A 5 -8.41 19.96 -6.34
C VAL A 5 -7.91 20.20 -4.93
N LEU A 6 -7.48 19.13 -4.25
CA LEU A 6 -6.76 19.26 -2.99
C LEU A 6 -5.29 19.61 -3.28
N ILE A 7 -4.84 20.72 -2.68
CA ILE A 7 -3.47 21.21 -2.80
C ILE A 7 -2.89 21.37 -1.40
N ASP A 8 -1.67 20.92 -1.20
CA ASP A 8 -0.97 21.08 0.08
C ASP A 8 -0.20 22.41 0.17
N GLY A 9 0.41 22.66 1.33
CA GLY A 9 1.17 23.89 1.60
C GLY A 9 2.41 24.11 0.71
N PHE A 10 2.76 23.13 -0.14
CA PHE A 10 3.89 23.14 -1.08
C PHE A 10 3.43 23.10 -2.55
N SER A 11 2.16 23.41 -2.81
CA SER A 11 1.54 23.43 -4.14
C SER A 11 1.49 22.03 -4.81
N ARG A 12 1.65 20.93 -4.05
CA ARG A 12 1.47 19.58 -4.59
C ARG A 12 0.00 19.22 -4.65
N ARG A 13 -0.43 18.68 -5.78
CA ARG A 13 -1.78 18.11 -5.92
C ARG A 13 -1.86 16.80 -5.12
N VAL A 14 -2.87 16.69 -4.26
CA VAL A 14 -3.15 15.48 -3.47
C VAL A 14 -4.40 14.81 -4.02
N ASP A 15 -4.23 13.83 -4.91
CA ASP A 15 -5.30 13.15 -5.63
C ASP A 15 -5.33 11.63 -5.41
N TYR A 16 -4.48 11.13 -4.51
CA TYR A 16 -4.37 9.72 -4.18
C TYR A 16 -4.57 9.48 -2.67
N LEU A 17 -5.64 8.77 -2.33
CA LEU A 17 -5.96 8.36 -0.97
C LEU A 17 -5.67 6.88 -0.76
N ARG A 18 -4.95 6.52 0.31
CA ARG A 18 -4.87 5.14 0.81
C ARG A 18 -5.77 5.04 2.04
N MET A 19 -6.65 4.04 2.05
CA MET A 19 -7.63 3.84 3.14
C MET A 19 -7.44 2.47 3.76
N SER A 20 -7.13 2.44 5.04
CA SER A 20 -7.14 1.21 5.82
C SER A 20 -8.57 0.85 6.20
N VAL A 21 -9.02 -0.36 5.82
CA VAL A 21 -10.36 -0.86 6.16
C VAL A 21 -10.36 -1.76 7.40
N THR A 22 -9.19 -2.20 7.84
CA THR A 22 -9.00 -3.03 9.05
C THR A 22 -7.54 -2.94 9.52
N ASP A 23 -7.31 -3.07 10.82
CA ASP A 23 -5.98 -3.29 11.40
C ASP A 23 -5.62 -4.79 11.48
N ARG A 24 -6.62 -5.68 11.31
CA ARG A 24 -6.44 -7.13 11.38
C ARG A 24 -5.79 -7.67 10.13
N CYS A 25 -4.96 -8.68 10.30
CA CYS A 25 -4.32 -9.43 9.21
C CYS A 25 -4.29 -10.91 9.61
N ASP A 26 -4.36 -11.78 8.65
CA ASP A 26 -4.16 -13.22 8.82
C ASP A 26 -2.67 -13.61 8.76
N PHE A 27 -1.79 -12.69 8.30
CA PHE A 27 -0.33 -12.81 8.40
C PHE A 27 0.23 -11.98 9.56
N ARG A 28 1.49 -12.29 9.95
CA ARG A 28 2.26 -11.60 11.00
C ARG A 28 3.67 -11.29 10.51
N CYS A 29 3.78 -10.62 9.36
CA CYS A 29 5.08 -10.35 8.73
C CYS A 29 6.03 -9.65 9.69
N VAL A 30 7.27 -10.15 9.74
CA VAL A 30 8.32 -9.75 10.70
C VAL A 30 8.67 -8.26 10.66
N TYR A 31 8.51 -7.62 9.52
CA TYR A 31 8.77 -6.19 9.32
C TYR A 31 7.53 -5.30 9.48
N CYS A 32 6.34 -5.88 9.63
CA CYS A 32 5.06 -5.17 9.56
C CYS A 32 4.41 -4.95 10.94
N MET A 33 4.45 -5.97 11.81
CA MET A 33 3.81 -5.92 13.12
C MET A 33 4.44 -6.93 14.08
N ALA A 34 4.27 -6.69 15.39
CA ALA A 34 4.67 -7.63 16.41
C ALA A 34 3.88 -8.95 16.32
N GLU A 35 4.47 -10.06 16.78
CA GLU A 35 3.82 -11.37 16.76
C GLU A 35 2.56 -11.41 17.63
N ASP A 36 2.64 -10.81 18.80
CA ASP A 36 1.57 -10.69 19.81
C ASP A 36 0.70 -9.44 19.63
N MET A 37 0.61 -8.93 18.38
CA MET A 37 -0.10 -7.70 18.05
C MET A 37 -1.53 -7.67 18.61
N GLN A 38 -1.83 -6.67 19.43
CA GLN A 38 -3.18 -6.40 19.91
C GLN A 38 -3.94 -5.52 18.94
N PHE A 39 -5.06 -6.03 18.43
CA PHE A 39 -5.91 -5.31 17.51
C PHE A 39 -6.89 -4.40 18.23
N LEU A 40 -7.31 -3.36 17.53
CA LEU A 40 -8.24 -2.37 18.05
C LEU A 40 -9.60 -2.98 18.39
N PRO A 41 -10.23 -2.54 19.48
CA PRO A 41 -11.62 -2.87 19.76
C PRO A 41 -12.53 -2.36 18.63
N ARG A 42 -13.58 -3.12 18.31
CA ARG A 42 -14.51 -2.81 17.19
C ARG A 42 -15.06 -1.38 17.25
N GLN A 43 -15.29 -0.83 18.43
CA GLN A 43 -15.82 0.52 18.63
C GLN A 43 -14.85 1.64 18.18
N ARG A 44 -13.54 1.34 18.16
CA ARG A 44 -12.51 2.28 17.68
C ARG A 44 -12.33 2.27 16.16
N VAL A 45 -12.80 1.22 15.50
CA VAL A 45 -12.68 1.02 14.06
C VAL A 45 -13.85 1.70 13.34
N LEU A 46 -13.59 2.31 12.18
CA LEU A 46 -14.63 2.85 11.30
C LEU A 46 -15.57 1.73 10.81
N THR A 47 -16.87 2.02 10.70
CA THR A 47 -17.81 1.17 9.98
C THR A 47 -17.57 1.27 8.46
N LEU A 48 -18.14 0.35 7.68
CA LEU A 48 -18.02 0.41 6.22
C LEU A 48 -18.74 1.64 5.64
N GLU A 49 -19.83 2.06 6.28
CA GLU A 49 -20.58 3.26 5.94
C GLU A 49 -19.76 4.53 6.19
N GLU A 50 -19.07 4.60 7.32
CA GLU A 50 -18.16 5.70 7.64
C GLU A 50 -16.98 5.78 6.66
N ILE A 51 -16.42 4.61 6.28
CA ILE A 51 -15.36 4.52 5.26
C ILE A 51 -15.87 5.02 3.90
N TYR A 52 -17.10 4.64 3.52
CA TYR A 52 -17.73 5.12 2.28
C TYR A 52 -17.92 6.65 2.30
N GLN A 53 -18.47 7.23 3.38
CA GLN A 53 -18.68 8.68 3.50
C GLN A 53 -17.37 9.47 3.41
N LEU A 54 -16.30 8.94 4.03
CA LEU A 54 -14.97 9.53 3.93
C LEU A 54 -14.43 9.44 2.48
N ALA A 55 -14.59 8.30 1.81
CA ALA A 55 -14.20 8.13 0.40
C ALA A 55 -14.94 9.12 -0.51
N GLU A 56 -16.26 9.27 -0.33
CA GLU A 56 -17.11 10.19 -1.09
C GLU A 56 -16.65 11.65 -0.91
N SER A 57 -16.39 12.10 0.33
CA SER A 57 -15.88 13.45 0.60
C SER A 57 -14.53 13.71 -0.07
N PHE A 58 -13.61 12.74 -0.04
CA PHE A 58 -12.33 12.87 -0.73
C PHE A 58 -12.49 12.93 -2.26
N VAL A 59 -13.37 12.12 -2.85
CA VAL A 59 -13.65 12.13 -4.29
C VAL A 59 -14.29 13.46 -4.70
N THR A 60 -15.24 13.97 -3.93
CA THR A 60 -15.86 15.29 -4.12
C THR A 60 -14.82 16.42 -4.11
N LEU A 61 -13.78 16.30 -3.29
CA LEU A 61 -12.68 17.26 -3.21
C LEU A 61 -11.58 17.05 -4.26
N GLY A 62 -11.73 16.08 -5.17
CA GLY A 62 -10.82 15.90 -6.31
C GLY A 62 -9.85 14.75 -6.17
N THR A 63 -10.00 13.84 -5.20
CA THR A 63 -9.29 12.57 -5.20
C THR A 63 -9.74 11.73 -6.40
N ARG A 64 -8.77 11.22 -7.17
CA ARG A 64 -9.02 10.45 -8.40
C ARG A 64 -8.66 8.97 -8.24
N LYS A 65 -7.86 8.67 -7.24
CA LYS A 65 -7.38 7.32 -6.97
C LYS A 65 -7.57 6.97 -5.50
N ILE A 66 -8.21 5.83 -5.24
CA ILE A 66 -8.32 5.25 -3.90
C ILE A 66 -7.68 3.88 -3.91
N ARG A 67 -6.87 3.61 -2.87
CA ARG A 67 -6.33 2.28 -2.62
C ARG A 67 -6.83 1.78 -1.28
N LEU A 68 -7.62 0.73 -1.30
CA LEU A 68 -7.99 0.02 -0.08
C LEU A 68 -6.83 -0.85 0.38
N THR A 69 -6.64 -0.86 1.68
CA THR A 69 -5.54 -1.54 2.36
C THR A 69 -5.96 -1.81 3.81
N GLY A 70 -5.04 -2.10 4.68
CA GLY A 70 -5.29 -2.38 6.10
C GLY A 70 -4.15 -3.18 6.66
N GLY A 71 -4.44 -4.06 7.62
CA GLY A 71 -3.68 -5.28 7.77
C GLY A 71 -3.91 -6.11 6.49
N GLU A 72 -4.95 -6.94 6.46
CA GLU A 72 -5.41 -7.57 5.22
C GLU A 72 -6.87 -7.15 4.92
N PRO A 73 -7.10 -6.35 3.85
CA PRO A 73 -8.44 -5.84 3.57
C PRO A 73 -9.46 -6.94 3.26
N LEU A 74 -9.03 -8.07 2.68
CA LEU A 74 -9.92 -9.15 2.24
C LEU A 74 -10.50 -9.98 3.38
N ILE A 75 -9.98 -9.87 4.61
CA ILE A 75 -10.60 -10.50 5.78
C ILE A 75 -11.69 -9.63 6.42
N ARG A 76 -11.86 -8.36 5.95
CA ARG A 76 -12.95 -7.50 6.44
C ARG A 76 -14.28 -7.93 5.83
N PRO A 77 -15.26 -8.41 6.63
CA PRO A 77 -16.58 -8.72 6.10
C PRO A 77 -17.22 -7.51 5.42
N GLY A 78 -17.81 -7.71 4.23
CA GLY A 78 -18.47 -6.65 3.46
C GLY A 78 -17.52 -5.78 2.62
N VAL A 79 -16.23 -6.14 2.51
CA VAL A 79 -15.25 -5.34 1.73
C VAL A 79 -15.58 -5.29 0.23
N VAL A 80 -16.12 -6.37 -0.35
CA VAL A 80 -16.50 -6.42 -1.78
C VAL A 80 -17.61 -5.41 -2.05
N GLN A 81 -18.67 -5.39 -1.22
CA GLN A 81 -19.76 -4.42 -1.33
C GLN A 81 -19.27 -2.97 -1.12
N LEU A 82 -18.30 -2.78 -0.24
CA LEU A 82 -17.64 -1.46 -0.09
C LEU A 82 -16.89 -1.07 -1.38
N CYS A 83 -16.16 -2.01 -2.01
CA CYS A 83 -15.48 -1.78 -3.28
C CYS A 83 -16.46 -1.34 -4.37
N GLU A 84 -17.59 -2.03 -4.52
CA GLU A 84 -18.63 -1.71 -5.49
C GLU A 84 -19.17 -0.28 -5.31
N LYS A 85 -19.51 0.09 -4.07
CA LYS A 85 -19.97 1.44 -3.76
C LYS A 85 -18.94 2.51 -4.04
N ILE A 86 -17.68 2.29 -3.64
CA ILE A 86 -16.60 3.26 -3.85
C ILE A 86 -16.26 3.37 -5.35
N ALA A 87 -16.22 2.25 -6.08
CA ALA A 87 -15.93 2.25 -7.52
C ALA A 87 -16.97 3.04 -8.33
N ALA A 88 -18.22 3.09 -7.84
CA ALA A 88 -19.31 3.83 -8.46
C ALA A 88 -19.31 5.34 -8.17
N LEU A 89 -18.41 5.84 -7.31
CA LEU A 89 -18.36 7.27 -6.97
C LEU A 89 -18.04 8.14 -8.20
N PRO A 90 -18.89 9.11 -8.55
CA PRO A 90 -18.65 10.01 -9.68
C PRO A 90 -17.36 10.81 -9.50
N GLY A 91 -16.43 10.66 -10.43
CA GLY A 91 -15.14 11.34 -10.40
C GLY A 91 -13.97 10.49 -9.92
N LEU A 92 -14.20 9.34 -9.29
CA LEU A 92 -13.13 8.37 -9.04
C LEU A 92 -12.69 7.73 -10.38
N ARG A 93 -11.37 7.71 -10.63
CA ARG A 93 -10.82 7.12 -11.85
C ARG A 93 -10.32 5.68 -11.64
N GLU A 94 -9.77 5.43 -10.46
CA GLU A 94 -9.14 4.15 -10.17
C GLU A 94 -9.35 3.73 -8.71
N LEU A 95 -10.00 2.57 -8.52
CA LEU A 95 -10.01 1.85 -7.25
C LEU A 95 -8.98 0.73 -7.32
N CYS A 96 -8.04 0.73 -6.37
CA CYS A 96 -6.99 -0.27 -6.24
C CYS A 96 -7.07 -0.97 -4.89
N MET A 97 -6.40 -2.12 -4.77
CA MET A 97 -6.24 -2.81 -3.49
C MET A 97 -4.80 -3.28 -3.29
N THR A 98 -4.33 -3.24 -2.04
CA THR A 98 -3.12 -3.95 -1.61
C THR A 98 -3.56 -5.10 -0.72
N THR A 99 -3.08 -6.31 -0.98
CA THR A 99 -3.47 -7.55 -0.29
C THR A 99 -2.26 -8.48 -0.14
N ASN A 100 -2.29 -9.35 0.85
CA ASN A 100 -1.33 -10.45 0.98
C ASN A 100 -1.66 -11.64 0.05
N GLY A 101 -2.79 -11.62 -0.62
CA GLY A 101 -3.19 -12.62 -1.61
C GLY A 101 -3.88 -13.87 -1.05
N SER A 102 -3.88 -14.09 0.27
CA SER A 102 -4.41 -15.32 0.89
C SER A 102 -5.88 -15.62 0.55
N GLN A 103 -6.70 -14.57 0.37
CA GLN A 103 -8.14 -14.70 0.11
C GLN A 103 -8.50 -14.54 -1.37
N LEU A 104 -7.54 -14.24 -2.25
CA LEU A 104 -7.82 -13.97 -3.67
C LEU A 104 -8.35 -15.18 -4.42
N GLY A 105 -7.99 -16.40 -4.03
CA GLY A 105 -8.57 -17.62 -4.63
C GLY A 105 -10.10 -17.65 -4.60
N LYS A 106 -10.72 -16.97 -3.62
CA LYS A 106 -12.18 -16.88 -3.47
C LYS A 106 -12.76 -15.54 -3.92
N LEU A 107 -11.97 -14.46 -3.80
CA LEU A 107 -12.48 -13.10 -3.91
C LEU A 107 -12.01 -12.34 -5.15
N ALA A 108 -11.11 -12.90 -5.97
CA ALA A 108 -10.60 -12.21 -7.15
C ALA A 108 -11.72 -11.82 -8.15
N ALA A 109 -12.57 -12.76 -8.55
CA ALA A 109 -13.67 -12.48 -9.46
C ALA A 109 -14.68 -11.47 -8.87
N PRO A 110 -15.20 -11.64 -7.62
CA PRO A 110 -16.05 -10.63 -7.00
C PRO A 110 -15.44 -9.24 -6.91
N LEU A 111 -14.12 -9.11 -6.65
CA LEU A 111 -13.43 -7.82 -6.61
C LEU A 111 -13.32 -7.16 -7.98
N PHE A 112 -13.07 -7.95 -9.02
CA PHE A 112 -13.01 -7.46 -10.39
C PHE A 112 -14.39 -6.93 -10.83
N GLU A 113 -15.45 -7.67 -10.56
CA GLU A 113 -16.85 -7.29 -10.83
C GLU A 113 -17.26 -6.04 -10.03
N ALA A 114 -16.82 -5.93 -8.77
CA ALA A 114 -17.00 -4.76 -7.91
C ALA A 114 -16.22 -3.51 -8.38
N GLY A 115 -15.47 -3.58 -9.48
CA GLY A 115 -14.80 -2.44 -10.09
C GLY A 115 -13.40 -2.14 -9.56
N VAL A 116 -12.78 -3.02 -8.79
CA VAL A 116 -11.34 -2.91 -8.48
C VAL A 116 -10.55 -3.06 -9.77
N LYS A 117 -9.68 -2.08 -10.08
CA LYS A 117 -8.95 -2.04 -11.35
C LYS A 117 -7.56 -2.65 -11.27
N ARG A 118 -6.93 -2.60 -10.09
CA ARG A 118 -5.55 -3.04 -9.91
C ARG A 118 -5.30 -3.63 -8.54
N LEU A 119 -4.58 -4.74 -8.52
CA LEU A 119 -4.09 -5.37 -7.30
C LEU A 119 -2.57 -5.12 -7.13
N ASN A 120 -2.17 -4.87 -5.89
CA ASN A 120 -0.80 -5.07 -5.45
C ASN A 120 -0.82 -6.25 -4.47
N ILE A 121 -0.05 -7.28 -4.75
CA ILE A 121 0.03 -8.50 -3.94
C ILE A 121 1.39 -8.53 -3.28
N SER A 122 1.43 -8.69 -1.95
CA SER A 122 2.69 -8.82 -1.22
C SER A 122 3.23 -10.24 -1.39
N LEU A 123 4.48 -10.36 -1.87
CA LEU A 123 5.17 -11.63 -2.04
C LEU A 123 6.67 -11.42 -1.82
N ASP A 124 7.17 -11.88 -0.68
CA ASP A 124 8.55 -11.61 -0.25
C ASP A 124 9.50 -12.80 -0.50
N SER A 125 8.98 -14.00 -0.79
CA SER A 125 9.76 -15.21 -1.05
C SER A 125 8.97 -16.20 -1.90
N LEU A 126 9.67 -17.00 -2.69
CA LEU A 126 9.16 -18.16 -3.44
C LEU A 126 9.50 -19.50 -2.78
N ASP A 127 10.29 -19.49 -1.72
CA ASP A 127 10.56 -20.66 -0.88
C ASP A 127 9.49 -20.78 0.21
N PRO A 128 8.76 -21.91 0.31
CA PRO A 128 7.65 -22.06 1.26
C PRO A 128 8.07 -21.92 2.73
N GLN A 129 9.27 -22.41 3.08
CA GLN A 129 9.76 -22.32 4.45
C GLN A 129 10.11 -20.88 4.78
N ARG A 130 10.87 -20.19 3.93
CA ARG A 130 11.24 -18.79 4.11
C ARG A 130 10.02 -17.87 4.09
N PHE A 131 9.07 -18.11 3.19
CA PHE A 131 7.81 -17.39 3.18
C PHE A 131 7.10 -17.52 4.53
N ARG A 132 7.08 -18.74 5.09
CA ARG A 132 6.51 -18.97 6.43
C ARG A 132 7.28 -18.27 7.54
N GLU A 133 8.60 -18.24 7.48
CA GLU A 133 9.45 -17.51 8.42
C GLU A 133 9.19 -16.01 8.38
N LEU A 134 9.09 -15.42 7.17
CA LEU A 134 8.83 -13.99 6.98
C LEU A 134 7.41 -13.55 7.37
N THR A 135 6.42 -14.39 7.12
CA THR A 135 5.00 -14.09 7.35
C THR A 135 4.45 -14.69 8.64
N ARG A 136 5.16 -15.60 9.28
CA ARG A 136 4.84 -16.44 10.46
C ARG A 136 3.61 -17.34 10.27
N THR A 137 2.57 -16.86 9.66
CA THR A 137 1.28 -17.56 9.51
C THR A 137 0.88 -17.82 8.06
N GLY A 138 1.61 -17.25 7.09
CA GLY A 138 1.25 -17.32 5.68
C GLY A 138 1.51 -18.71 5.05
N ASP A 139 0.74 -19.00 4.02
CA ASP A 139 0.89 -20.17 3.15
C ASP A 139 1.15 -19.68 1.71
N LEU A 140 2.36 -19.96 1.20
CA LEU A 140 2.78 -19.54 -0.13
C LEU A 140 1.87 -20.11 -1.23
N ALA A 141 1.45 -21.38 -1.10
CA ALA A 141 0.59 -22.01 -2.10
C ALA A 141 -0.76 -21.30 -2.23
N GLN A 142 -1.33 -20.82 -1.12
CA GLN A 142 -2.56 -20.01 -1.16
C GLN A 142 -2.34 -18.68 -1.87
N VAL A 143 -1.20 -18.01 -1.66
CA VAL A 143 -0.88 -16.74 -2.32
C VAL A 143 -0.69 -16.93 -3.83
N ILE A 144 0.05 -17.96 -4.25
CA ILE A 144 0.24 -18.30 -5.67
C ILE A 144 -1.09 -18.61 -6.33
N ASN A 145 -1.94 -19.45 -5.72
CA ASN A 145 -3.29 -19.70 -6.22
C ASN A 145 -4.13 -18.40 -6.30
N GLY A 146 -3.95 -17.49 -5.35
CA GLY A 146 -4.60 -16.18 -5.38
C GLY A 146 -4.13 -15.29 -6.54
N ILE A 147 -2.85 -15.33 -6.89
CA ILE A 147 -2.28 -14.63 -8.05
C ILE A 147 -2.87 -15.19 -9.35
N ASP A 148 -2.91 -16.52 -9.48
CA ASP A 148 -3.45 -17.19 -10.66
C ASP A 148 -4.96 -16.92 -10.79
N ALA A 149 -5.72 -16.91 -9.68
CA ALA A 149 -7.14 -16.54 -9.64
C ALA A 149 -7.37 -15.07 -10.05
N ALA A 150 -6.50 -14.15 -9.63
CA ALA A 150 -6.58 -12.75 -10.04
C ALA A 150 -6.37 -12.61 -11.56
N HIS A 151 -5.40 -13.32 -12.13
CA HIS A 151 -5.18 -13.34 -13.57
C HIS A 151 -6.40 -13.89 -14.32
N ALA A 152 -6.95 -15.02 -13.85
CA ALA A 152 -8.14 -15.65 -14.44
C ALA A 152 -9.38 -14.74 -14.35
N ALA A 153 -9.52 -13.96 -13.27
CA ALA A 153 -10.59 -12.97 -13.11
C ALA A 153 -10.49 -11.76 -14.05
N GLY A 154 -9.36 -11.55 -14.71
CA GLY A 154 -9.15 -10.45 -15.66
C GLY A 154 -8.28 -9.30 -15.18
N PHE A 155 -7.66 -9.39 -14.01
CA PHE A 155 -6.68 -8.41 -13.57
C PHE A 155 -5.41 -8.49 -14.43
N ARG A 156 -5.16 -7.47 -15.29
CA ARG A 156 -4.01 -7.45 -16.23
C ARG A 156 -2.81 -6.64 -15.74
N HIS A 157 -2.98 -5.82 -14.73
CA HIS A 157 -1.93 -4.96 -14.17
C HIS A 157 -1.71 -5.25 -12.69
N THR A 158 -1.70 -6.53 -12.35
CA THR A 158 -1.33 -6.99 -11.01
C THR A 158 0.15 -6.74 -10.78
N LYS A 159 0.47 -6.23 -9.60
CA LYS A 159 1.84 -5.94 -9.22
C LYS A 159 2.23 -6.68 -7.94
N LEU A 160 3.36 -7.36 -7.98
CA LEU A 160 3.99 -7.90 -6.79
C LEU A 160 4.72 -6.79 -6.03
N ASN A 161 4.62 -6.77 -4.72
CA ASN A 161 5.42 -5.95 -3.84
C ASN A 161 6.29 -6.86 -2.98
N CYS A 162 7.60 -6.64 -2.99
CA CYS A 162 8.56 -7.37 -2.19
C CYS A 162 9.36 -6.39 -1.31
N VAL A 163 9.34 -6.58 0.00
CA VAL A 163 10.24 -5.89 0.93
C VAL A 163 11.54 -6.70 0.98
N VAL A 164 12.64 -6.09 0.53
CA VAL A 164 13.93 -6.78 0.49
C VAL A 164 14.68 -6.58 1.79
N MET A 165 15.10 -7.68 2.39
CA MET A 165 15.88 -7.71 3.64
C MET A 165 17.14 -8.53 3.43
N LYS A 166 18.31 -7.89 3.67
CA LYS A 166 19.63 -8.52 3.56
C LYS A 166 19.73 -9.77 4.45
N GLY A 167 20.24 -10.86 3.87
CA GLY A 167 20.41 -12.13 4.54
C GLY A 167 19.11 -12.92 4.76
N ARG A 168 17.95 -12.39 4.34
CA ARG A 168 16.67 -13.09 4.45
C ARG A 168 16.10 -13.50 3.10
N ASN A 169 15.90 -12.56 2.17
CA ASN A 169 15.32 -12.84 0.85
C ASN A 169 16.04 -12.14 -0.32
N ASP A 170 17.14 -11.42 -0.05
CA ASP A 170 17.93 -10.71 -1.06
C ASP A 170 18.51 -11.63 -2.14
N HIS A 171 18.73 -12.92 -1.84
CA HIS A 171 19.20 -13.91 -2.79
C HIS A 171 18.10 -14.40 -3.75
N GLU A 172 16.79 -14.18 -3.45
CA GLU A 172 15.66 -14.56 -4.30
C GLU A 172 15.26 -13.47 -5.32
N ILE A 173 15.93 -12.32 -5.35
CA ILE A 173 15.56 -11.18 -6.21
C ILE A 173 15.40 -11.62 -7.68
N ASN A 174 16.36 -12.37 -8.24
CA ASN A 174 16.28 -12.82 -9.62
C ASN A 174 15.20 -13.88 -9.86
N ASP A 175 14.91 -14.72 -8.88
CA ASP A 175 13.85 -15.72 -8.98
C ASP A 175 12.47 -15.05 -8.93
N LEU A 176 12.29 -14.04 -8.08
CA LEU A 176 11.08 -13.20 -8.05
C LEU A 176 10.86 -12.44 -9.37
N VAL A 177 11.93 -11.95 -10.00
CA VAL A 177 11.86 -11.34 -11.33
C VAL A 177 11.44 -12.37 -12.38
N SER A 178 12.05 -13.57 -12.39
CA SER A 178 11.64 -14.66 -13.30
C SER A 178 10.18 -15.03 -13.11
N PHE A 179 9.73 -15.18 -11.85
CA PHE A 179 8.34 -15.48 -11.53
C PHE A 179 7.37 -14.42 -12.06
N ALA A 180 7.76 -13.14 -11.96
CA ALA A 180 6.96 -12.03 -12.48
C ALA A 180 6.89 -12.06 -14.01
N ILE A 181 8.01 -12.36 -14.71
CA ILE A 181 8.06 -12.52 -16.17
C ILE A 181 7.12 -13.65 -16.62
N ASP A 182 7.23 -14.83 -16.01
CA ASP A 182 6.47 -16.02 -16.39
C ASP A 182 4.96 -15.85 -16.24
N ARG A 183 4.50 -14.91 -15.40
CA ARG A 183 3.07 -14.62 -15.13
C ARG A 183 2.58 -13.28 -15.65
N ASP A 184 3.40 -12.56 -16.43
CA ASP A 184 3.07 -11.21 -16.94
C ASP A 184 2.65 -10.24 -15.82
N LEU A 185 3.44 -10.21 -14.74
CA LEU A 185 3.19 -9.38 -13.57
C LEU A 185 4.22 -8.25 -13.49
N ASP A 186 3.81 -7.06 -13.07
CA ASP A 186 4.75 -6.05 -12.59
C ASP A 186 5.33 -6.49 -11.23
N ILE A 187 6.54 -6.06 -10.89
CA ILE A 187 7.10 -6.26 -9.56
C ILE A 187 7.73 -4.97 -9.03
N SER A 188 7.57 -4.68 -7.73
CA SER A 188 8.25 -3.58 -7.06
C SER A 188 9.00 -4.06 -5.84
N PHE A 189 10.28 -3.77 -5.79
CA PHE A 189 11.14 -3.96 -4.64
C PHE A 189 11.12 -2.72 -3.74
N ILE A 190 11.01 -2.92 -2.45
CA ILE A 190 10.74 -1.88 -1.45
C ILE A 190 11.82 -1.93 -0.38
N GLU A 191 12.47 -0.81 -0.11
CA GLU A 191 13.33 -0.65 1.07
C GLU A 191 12.46 -0.67 2.34
N GLU A 192 12.85 -1.45 3.35
CA GLU A 192 12.14 -1.52 4.62
C GLU A 192 12.06 -0.14 5.28
N MET A 193 10.89 0.22 5.81
CA MET A 193 10.65 1.51 6.45
C MET A 193 10.59 1.36 7.98
N PRO A 194 11.12 2.34 8.76
CA PRO A 194 11.22 2.27 10.21
C PRO A 194 9.87 2.57 10.90
N LEU A 195 8.89 1.68 10.72
CA LEU A 195 7.55 1.79 11.28
C LEU A 195 7.33 0.74 12.37
N GLY A 196 6.80 1.18 13.50
CA GLY A 196 6.55 0.34 14.68
C GLY A 196 7.84 -0.15 15.35
N THR A 197 7.71 -0.65 16.56
CA THR A 197 8.82 -1.27 17.28
C THR A 197 8.93 -2.72 16.85
N ILE A 198 9.94 -3.05 16.07
CA ILE A 198 10.26 -4.41 15.62
C ILE A 198 11.50 -4.88 16.39
N HIS A 199 11.41 -6.04 17.04
CA HIS A 199 12.49 -6.64 17.83
C HIS A 199 13.10 -7.88 17.16
N GLU A 200 12.53 -8.31 16.02
CA GLU A 200 12.88 -9.56 15.34
C GLU A 200 14.21 -9.47 14.56
N HIS A 201 14.60 -8.26 14.19
CA HIS A 201 15.82 -8.01 13.44
C HIS A 201 16.28 -6.56 13.60
N SER A 202 17.56 -6.32 13.38
CA SER A 202 18.10 -4.98 13.21
C SER A 202 17.79 -4.49 11.80
N ARG A 203 17.04 -3.38 11.71
CA ARG A 203 16.75 -2.74 10.42
C ARG A 203 17.99 -2.19 9.75
N ALA A 204 18.95 -1.71 10.53
CA ALA A 204 20.21 -1.22 10.00
C ALA A 204 21.02 -2.34 9.33
N GLU A 205 21.06 -3.53 9.93
CA GLU A 205 21.77 -4.69 9.39
C GLU A 205 21.06 -5.34 8.21
N SER A 206 19.70 -5.38 8.25
CA SER A 206 18.87 -5.97 7.21
C SER A 206 18.60 -5.05 6.03
N PHE A 207 18.98 -3.77 6.11
CA PHE A 207 18.78 -2.80 5.04
C PHE A 207 19.42 -3.24 3.73
N TYR A 208 18.64 -3.20 2.66
CA TYR A 208 19.08 -3.50 1.30
C TYR A 208 18.63 -2.40 0.35
N ALA A 209 19.56 -1.59 -0.11
CA ALA A 209 19.24 -0.41 -0.91
C ALA A 209 18.80 -0.77 -2.32
N SER A 210 17.93 0.03 -2.91
CA SER A 210 17.41 -0.20 -4.25
C SER A 210 18.47 -0.27 -5.36
N HIS A 211 19.63 0.37 -5.19
CA HIS A 211 20.72 0.22 -6.15
C HIS A 211 21.33 -1.19 -6.10
N GLN A 212 21.49 -1.78 -4.89
CA GLN A 212 21.96 -3.15 -4.74
C GLN A 212 20.98 -4.17 -5.36
N VAL A 213 19.66 -3.91 -5.24
CA VAL A 213 18.64 -4.72 -5.95
C VAL A 213 18.84 -4.64 -7.46
N ARG A 214 19.08 -3.43 -8.01
CA ARG A 214 19.34 -3.27 -9.45
C ARG A 214 20.63 -3.97 -9.89
N GLU A 215 21.69 -3.85 -9.12
CA GLU A 215 22.95 -4.56 -9.38
C GLU A 215 22.73 -6.07 -9.44
N ARG A 216 21.96 -6.63 -8.49
CA ARG A 216 21.63 -8.05 -8.46
C ARG A 216 20.80 -8.49 -9.67
N ILE A 217 19.85 -7.67 -10.11
CA ILE A 217 19.05 -7.95 -11.32
C ILE A 217 19.92 -7.85 -12.57
N ALA A 218 20.86 -6.89 -12.62
CA ALA A 218 21.76 -6.68 -13.75
C ALA A 218 22.76 -7.84 -13.97
N GLU A 219 22.97 -8.70 -12.99
CA GLU A 219 23.74 -9.96 -13.17
C GLU A 219 23.08 -10.91 -14.19
N ARG A 220 21.76 -10.81 -14.40
CA ARG A 220 21.00 -11.74 -15.24
C ARG A 220 20.20 -11.07 -16.36
N TYR A 221 19.80 -9.81 -16.18
CA TYR A 221 18.92 -9.10 -17.10
C TYR A 221 19.46 -7.72 -17.46
N THR A 222 19.11 -7.22 -18.64
CA THR A 222 19.45 -5.87 -19.10
C THR A 222 18.38 -4.86 -18.64
N LEU A 223 18.74 -3.98 -17.70
CA LEU A 223 17.85 -2.94 -17.16
C LEU A 223 17.83 -1.69 -18.05
N ILE A 224 16.64 -1.22 -18.40
CA ILE A 224 16.40 0.01 -19.16
C ILE A 224 15.56 0.96 -18.28
N GLU A 225 16.07 2.16 -17.98
CA GLU A 225 15.32 3.14 -17.19
C GLU A 225 14.08 3.60 -17.94
N SER A 226 12.96 3.75 -17.22
CA SER A 226 11.68 4.14 -17.78
C SER A 226 11.16 5.42 -17.13
N ALA A 227 10.63 6.32 -17.93
CA ALA A 227 9.92 7.52 -17.46
C ALA A 227 8.48 7.23 -17.03
N GLU A 228 8.03 5.98 -17.09
CA GLU A 228 6.66 5.61 -16.73
C GLU A 228 6.35 5.87 -15.26
N SER A 229 5.11 6.27 -15.00
CA SER A 229 4.61 6.50 -13.65
C SER A 229 3.21 5.91 -13.51
N THR A 230 2.95 5.28 -12.37
CA THR A 230 1.60 4.87 -11.97
C THR A 230 1.00 5.82 -10.93
N GLN A 231 1.51 7.05 -10.84
CA GLN A 231 1.16 8.04 -9.82
C GLN A 231 1.41 7.53 -8.38
N GLY A 232 2.36 6.63 -8.25
CA GLY A 232 2.80 6.03 -6.98
C GLY A 232 4.25 6.40 -6.65
N PRO A 233 4.82 5.78 -5.59
CA PRO A 233 6.21 6.03 -5.17
C PRO A 233 7.25 5.26 -5.97
N SER A 234 6.83 4.31 -6.81
CA SER A 234 7.73 3.46 -7.60
C SER A 234 8.36 4.24 -8.73
N ARG A 235 9.67 4.14 -8.88
CA ARG A 235 10.40 4.45 -10.11
C ARG A 235 10.53 3.16 -10.90
N TYR A 236 10.32 3.24 -12.22
CA TYR A 236 10.22 2.05 -13.06
C TYR A 236 11.42 1.88 -13.98
N TRP A 237 11.77 0.63 -14.20
CA TRP A 237 12.65 0.14 -15.24
C TRP A 237 11.94 -0.94 -16.06
N ARG A 238 12.44 -1.21 -17.25
CA ARG A 238 12.05 -2.32 -18.09
C ARG A 238 13.22 -3.30 -18.21
N LEU A 239 12.91 -4.53 -18.55
CA LEU A 239 13.91 -5.51 -18.98
C LEU A 239 13.93 -5.55 -20.49
N ALA A 240 15.13 -5.59 -21.11
CA ALA A 240 15.24 -5.77 -22.56
C ALA A 240 14.63 -7.11 -22.99
N GLU A 241 14.80 -8.13 -22.16
CA GLU A 241 14.34 -9.50 -22.38
C GLU A 241 12.83 -9.69 -22.15
N ALA A 242 12.19 -8.79 -21.37
CA ALA A 242 10.77 -8.84 -21.03
C ALA A 242 10.18 -7.43 -20.90
N PRO A 243 10.06 -6.67 -22.02
CA PRO A 243 9.65 -5.27 -22.01
C PRO A 243 8.19 -5.03 -21.62
N GLN A 244 7.36 -6.08 -21.56
CA GLN A 244 5.95 -5.99 -21.16
C GLN A 244 5.77 -5.74 -19.66
N ILE A 245 6.69 -6.23 -18.80
CA ILE A 245 6.60 -6.03 -17.35
C ILE A 245 7.36 -4.78 -16.90
N ARG A 246 6.94 -4.23 -15.76
CA ARG A 246 7.61 -3.11 -15.11
C ARG A 246 8.29 -3.56 -13.84
N LEU A 247 9.57 -3.22 -13.72
CA LEU A 247 10.32 -3.35 -12.48
C LEU A 247 10.28 -2.01 -11.75
N GLY A 248 9.71 -1.99 -10.54
CA GLY A 248 9.59 -0.80 -9.73
C GLY A 248 10.54 -0.82 -8.54
N PHE A 249 11.02 0.35 -8.15
CA PHE A 249 11.82 0.51 -6.93
C PHE A 249 11.19 1.59 -6.07
N ILE A 250 10.87 1.25 -4.82
CA ILE A 250 10.34 2.18 -3.81
C ILE A 250 11.45 2.39 -2.79
N SER A 251 12.09 3.54 -2.87
CA SER A 251 13.35 3.87 -2.21
C SER A 251 13.18 5.03 -1.24
N PRO A 252 12.51 4.86 -0.09
CA PRO A 252 12.28 5.95 0.85
C PRO A 252 13.58 6.49 1.46
N HIS A 253 14.62 5.65 1.57
CA HIS A 253 15.92 6.04 2.13
C HIS A 253 16.88 6.49 1.03
N SER A 254 17.16 5.62 0.07
CA SER A 254 18.23 5.85 -0.91
C SER A 254 17.84 6.82 -2.04
N HIS A 255 16.54 7.02 -2.30
CA HIS A 255 16.04 7.98 -3.28
C HIS A 255 14.65 8.52 -2.91
N ASN A 256 14.63 9.61 -2.14
CA ASN A 256 13.43 10.22 -1.63
C ASN A 256 12.53 10.78 -2.74
N PHE A 257 11.24 10.43 -2.72
CA PHE A 257 10.20 10.82 -3.68
C PHE A 257 9.19 11.84 -3.11
N CYS A 258 9.52 12.50 -2.00
CA CYS A 258 8.58 13.38 -1.29
C CYS A 258 8.22 14.65 -2.05
N GLY A 259 9.13 15.18 -2.87
CA GLY A 259 8.88 16.39 -3.67
C GLY A 259 7.66 16.29 -4.61
N THR A 260 7.33 15.08 -5.08
CA THR A 260 6.17 14.80 -5.95
C THR A 260 5.05 14.03 -5.27
N CYS A 261 5.05 13.99 -3.92
CA CYS A 261 4.11 13.17 -3.16
C CYS A 261 2.67 13.70 -3.24
N ASN A 262 1.82 12.98 -3.94
CA ASN A 262 0.39 13.26 -4.14
C ASN A 262 -0.54 12.50 -3.17
N ARG A 263 -0.01 11.91 -2.07
CA ARG A 263 -0.73 10.94 -1.26
C ARG A 263 -0.98 11.40 0.17
N VAL A 264 -2.13 10.95 0.69
CA VAL A 264 -2.45 10.91 2.11
C VAL A 264 -3.00 9.54 2.49
N ARG A 265 -3.07 9.26 3.79
CA ARG A 265 -3.54 7.97 4.29
C ARG A 265 -4.64 8.18 5.33
N LEU A 266 -5.65 7.33 5.28
CA LEU A 266 -6.67 7.23 6.31
C LEU A 266 -6.49 5.91 7.05
N THR A 267 -6.27 5.99 8.37
CA THR A 267 -6.20 4.81 9.23
C THR A 267 -7.59 4.22 9.44
N VAL A 268 -7.65 2.98 9.90
CA VAL A 268 -8.93 2.33 10.25
C VAL A 268 -9.66 3.01 11.40
N GLU A 269 -8.96 3.84 12.21
CA GLU A 269 -9.54 4.66 13.27
C GLU A 269 -10.09 6.00 12.75
N GLY A 270 -9.97 6.28 11.44
CA GLY A 270 -10.41 7.54 10.87
C GLY A 270 -9.45 8.71 11.06
N ARG A 271 -8.19 8.44 11.38
CA ARG A 271 -7.15 9.47 11.43
C ARG A 271 -6.54 9.68 10.05
N LEU A 272 -6.54 10.91 9.58
CA LEU A 272 -5.90 11.31 8.33
C LEU A 272 -4.42 11.58 8.58
N LEU A 273 -3.55 10.71 8.08
CA LEU A 273 -2.11 10.87 8.10
C LEU A 273 -1.67 11.59 6.82
N LEU A 274 -0.98 12.69 6.98
CA LEU A 274 -0.53 13.53 5.87
C LEU A 274 0.79 13.04 5.27
N CYS A 275 1.56 12.28 6.07
CA CYS A 275 2.79 11.60 5.67
C CYS A 275 2.92 10.28 6.42
N LEU A 276 3.46 9.24 5.79
CA LEU A 276 3.70 7.95 6.43
C LEU A 276 4.77 8.05 7.52
N GLY A 277 5.85 8.77 7.26
CA GLY A 277 6.98 8.98 8.18
C GLY A 277 6.80 10.17 9.11
N ASN A 278 5.57 10.46 9.54
CA ASN A 278 5.27 11.52 10.48
C ASN A 278 4.05 11.16 11.34
N GLU A 279 4.06 11.56 12.61
CA GLU A 279 3.00 11.26 13.56
C GLU A 279 1.81 12.24 13.48
N HIS A 280 1.96 13.38 12.80
CA HIS A 280 0.88 14.36 12.66
C HIS A 280 -0.31 13.79 11.91
N SER A 281 -1.49 13.92 12.50
CA SER A 281 -2.74 13.41 11.95
C SER A 281 -3.93 14.23 12.39
N VAL A 282 -5.01 14.20 11.59
CA VAL A 282 -6.29 14.84 11.89
C VAL A 282 -7.34 13.75 12.13
N ASP A 283 -8.14 13.88 13.18
CA ASP A 283 -9.20 12.93 13.52
C ASP A 283 -10.47 13.24 12.71
N LEU A 284 -10.60 12.63 11.53
CA LEU A 284 -11.78 12.80 10.69
C LEU A 284 -12.99 12.01 11.21
N LYS A 285 -12.79 10.92 11.98
CA LYS A 285 -13.89 10.18 12.62
C LYS A 285 -14.61 11.06 13.63
N ALA A 286 -13.87 11.81 14.45
CA ALA A 286 -14.48 12.74 15.40
C ALA A 286 -15.33 13.79 14.69
N VAL A 287 -14.83 14.37 13.58
CA VAL A 287 -15.58 15.33 12.76
C VAL A 287 -16.85 14.71 12.19
N LEU A 288 -16.74 13.51 11.61
CA LEU A 288 -17.85 12.77 10.99
C LEU A 288 -18.96 12.46 12.01
N ARG A 289 -18.58 11.95 13.18
CA ARG A 289 -19.55 11.55 14.24
C ARG A 289 -20.16 12.72 14.98
N SER A 290 -19.46 13.86 15.07
CA SER A 290 -19.99 15.08 15.71
C SER A 290 -20.94 15.86 14.82
N HIS A 291 -20.93 15.62 13.50
CA HIS A 291 -21.73 16.35 12.54
C HIS A 291 -22.39 15.39 11.53
N PRO A 292 -23.29 14.49 12.00
CA PRO A 292 -23.96 13.54 11.12
C PRO A 292 -24.83 14.28 10.10
N GLY A 293 -24.74 13.89 8.82
CA GLY A 293 -25.47 14.54 7.72
C GLY A 293 -24.89 15.86 7.23
N HIS A 294 -23.70 16.27 7.71
CA HIS A 294 -23.03 17.52 7.34
C HIS A 294 -21.68 17.25 6.63
N PRO A 295 -21.67 16.76 5.38
CA PRO A 295 -20.44 16.45 4.65
C PRO A 295 -19.54 17.68 4.45
N GLU A 296 -20.10 18.89 4.39
CA GLU A 296 -19.35 20.14 4.26
C GLU A 296 -18.38 20.39 5.45
N ARG A 297 -18.69 19.89 6.64
CA ARG A 297 -17.80 19.98 7.81
C ARG A 297 -16.60 19.07 7.64
N LEU A 298 -16.83 17.87 7.10
CA LEU A 298 -15.78 16.91 6.81
C LEU A 298 -14.88 17.41 5.67
N GLU A 299 -15.47 17.92 4.59
CA GLU A 299 -14.74 18.52 3.47
C GLU A 299 -13.83 19.67 3.94
N LYS A 300 -14.36 20.58 4.79
CA LYS A 300 -13.58 21.67 5.36
C LYS A 300 -12.41 21.16 6.18
N ALA A 301 -12.62 20.14 7.04
CA ALA A 301 -11.56 19.56 7.86
C ALA A 301 -10.46 18.92 6.99
N ILE A 302 -10.82 18.24 5.89
CA ILE A 302 -9.87 17.67 4.93
C ILE A 302 -9.04 18.76 4.25
N ILE A 303 -9.67 19.86 3.79
CA ILE A 303 -8.98 20.99 3.14
C ILE A 303 -7.98 21.64 4.11
N GLU A 304 -8.41 21.90 5.35
CA GLU A 304 -7.51 22.48 6.37
C GLU A 304 -6.35 21.53 6.72
N ALA A 305 -6.61 20.24 6.76
CA ALA A 305 -5.56 19.24 6.99
C ALA A 305 -4.47 19.28 5.92
N MET A 306 -4.80 19.56 4.65
CA MET A 306 -3.80 19.61 3.57
C MET A 306 -2.73 20.68 3.82
N LYS A 307 -3.06 21.78 4.49
CA LYS A 307 -2.09 22.83 4.85
C LYS A 307 -1.01 22.34 5.81
N LEU A 308 -1.29 21.28 6.57
CA LEU A 308 -0.38 20.68 7.56
C LEU A 308 0.48 19.56 6.96
N LYS A 309 0.30 19.22 5.67
CA LYS A 309 1.08 18.14 5.05
C LYS A 309 2.56 18.54 4.97
N PRO A 310 3.48 17.73 5.56
CA PRO A 310 4.90 18.08 5.56
C PRO A 310 5.51 17.95 4.15
N TYR A 311 6.61 18.66 3.91
CA TYR A 311 7.34 18.56 2.65
C TYR A 311 7.90 17.15 2.45
N ARG A 312 8.55 16.58 3.49
CA ARG A 312 9.18 15.26 3.42
C ARG A 312 9.11 14.54 4.77
N HIS A 313 9.35 13.22 4.75
CA HIS A 313 9.70 12.44 5.94
C HIS A 313 11.20 12.56 6.24
N ASN A 314 11.57 12.13 7.44
CA ASN A 314 12.95 12.11 7.91
C ASN A 314 13.38 10.68 8.30
N PHE A 315 13.07 9.69 7.46
CA PHE A 315 13.52 8.33 7.71
C PHE A 315 15.03 8.23 7.65
N GLU A 316 15.62 7.55 8.61
CA GLU A 316 17.03 7.23 8.71
C GLU A 316 17.22 5.71 8.76
N VAL A 317 18.35 5.23 8.26
CA VAL A 317 18.71 3.81 8.32
C VAL A 317 19.40 3.57 9.67
N ASN A 318 18.62 3.33 10.69
CA ASN A 318 19.06 2.97 12.04
C ASN A 318 18.00 2.09 12.71
N ASP A 319 18.25 1.67 13.93
CA ASP A 319 17.33 0.83 14.71
C ASP A 319 16.39 1.64 15.61
N ASP A 320 16.45 2.97 15.59
CA ASP A 320 15.59 3.82 16.39
C ASP A 320 14.14 3.78 15.90
N VAL A 321 13.21 3.83 16.83
CA VAL A 321 11.77 3.94 16.52
C VAL A 321 11.46 5.35 16.04
N GLN A 322 11.31 5.52 14.72
CA GLN A 322 11.05 6.82 14.11
C GLN A 322 9.54 7.11 13.96
N VAL A 323 8.74 6.07 13.80
CA VAL A 323 7.27 6.13 13.77
C VAL A 323 6.72 5.00 14.62
N VAL A 324 5.97 5.34 15.66
CA VAL A 324 5.43 4.36 16.63
C VAL A 324 4.38 3.43 16.01
N ARG A 325 3.65 3.93 15.02
CA ARG A 325 2.59 3.15 14.36
C ARG A 325 3.16 2.00 13.53
N PHE A 326 2.57 0.84 13.69
CA PHE A 326 2.83 -0.31 12.82
C PHE A 326 2.21 -0.12 11.43
N MET A 327 2.77 -0.83 10.43
CA MET A 327 2.33 -0.74 9.04
C MET A 327 0.87 -1.19 8.85
N ASN A 328 0.40 -2.20 9.58
CA ASN A 328 -0.97 -2.71 9.52
C ASN A 328 -2.04 -1.66 9.88
N MET A 329 -1.70 -0.64 10.65
CA MET A 329 -2.61 0.45 11.02
C MET A 329 -2.76 1.48 9.90
N THR A 330 -1.72 1.68 9.12
CA THR A 330 -1.62 2.74 8.08
C THR A 330 -1.84 2.21 6.68
N GLY A 331 -1.81 0.92 6.53
CA GLY A 331 -1.90 0.20 5.29
C GLY A 331 -0.61 0.24 4.47
N GLY A 332 -0.05 -0.93 4.23
CA GLY A 332 1.17 -1.17 3.45
C GLY A 332 1.01 -0.92 1.94
#